data_6e5e445457820eedea66f1fb3fb288df
#
_entry.id   6e5e445457820eedea66f1fb3fb288df
#
_cell.length_a   1.000
_cell.length_b   1.000
_cell.length_c   1.000
_cell.angle_alpha   90.00
_cell.angle_beta   90.00
_cell.angle_gamma   90.00
#
_symmetry.space_group_name_H-M   'P 1'
#
loop_
_entity.id
_entity.type
_entity.pdbx_description
1 polymer ?
#
loop_
_entity_poly.entity_id
_entity_poly.type
_entity_poly.pdbx_seq_one_letter_code
_entity_poly.pdbx_strand_id
1 'polypeptide(L)'
;MSRALRAVTFALLVTPPALSAQATASHGAADPRVTALVASVSQERLQATVNKLASFGTRSTLSDTLSTTRGIGAARRWIFEEFRRASPKLQVTFDRHMLPKQGRITREVELVNVVAILPGKTDRRIYISGHYDTVNPRGNVPNNPGAGGGARSGAAAGGDAQMRAEMDHNADAPGANDDGSGTALTMELARVFANSGLEFDATLVFVTWAGEEQGLIGAMVHAQNLAAAKTTITANFNNDIVGSSLGGNGIIDAESVRIYSLGPEDSMNRSLARYIARVAGVYVPSHGIRLMAREDRFGRGSDHSSFTAFDFPAVVFREANENYQRQHNGEDKPEGMDFRYLTQNTRVNAAAAASLALAPSAPKVTTGGGTPTISRGTTGYDATLQWEASPGAAGYRVYWRNTWSNDWERSQYVGSVTRFQLPNVSIDDYVFGVAAVNADGHESLVSAYVSPTRRMQEVQVKK
;
A
#
# COMPACT_ATOMS: atom_id res chain seq x y z
N MET A 1 -73.43 -45.03 35.00
CA MET A 1 -72.96 -43.63 35.15
C MET A 1 -71.49 -43.62 34.78
N SER A 2 -71.18 -43.28 33.53
CA SER A 2 -69.83 -43.26 32.99
C SER A 2 -69.33 -41.80 32.94
N ARG A 3 -68.21 -41.52 33.62
CA ARG A 3 -67.55 -40.19 33.57
C ARG A 3 -66.45 -40.26 32.52
N ALA A 4 -66.61 -39.51 31.44
CA ALA A 4 -65.60 -39.30 30.44
C ALA A 4 -64.56 -38.29 30.89
N LEU A 5 -63.32 -38.67 30.98
CA LEU A 5 -62.16 -37.78 31.21
C LEU A 5 -61.77 -37.13 29.89
N ARG A 6 -61.87 -35.80 29.79
CA ARG A 6 -61.32 -35.03 28.65
C ARG A 6 -59.87 -34.68 28.96
N ALA A 7 -58.95 -35.22 28.20
CA ALA A 7 -57.55 -34.81 28.18
C ALA A 7 -57.41 -33.53 27.34
N VAL A 8 -56.92 -32.45 27.97
CA VAL A 8 -56.53 -31.20 27.29
C VAL A 8 -55.03 -31.29 26.96
N THR A 9 -54.73 -31.44 25.69
CA THR A 9 -53.33 -31.41 25.20
C THR A 9 -52.91 -30.00 24.95
N PHE A 10 -51.95 -29.47 25.77
CA PHE A 10 -51.32 -28.19 25.53
C PHE A 10 -50.21 -28.42 24.47
N ALA A 11 -50.38 -27.88 23.28
CA ALA A 11 -49.32 -27.80 22.29
C ALA A 11 -48.43 -26.56 22.58
N LEU A 12 -47.22 -26.79 23.05
CA LEU A 12 -46.21 -25.74 23.11
C LEU A 12 -45.74 -25.43 21.67
N LEU A 13 -46.17 -24.28 21.16
CA LEU A 13 -45.61 -23.68 19.96
C LEU A 13 -44.20 -23.15 20.29
N VAL A 14 -43.15 -23.96 19.99
CA VAL A 14 -41.78 -23.46 19.97
C VAL A 14 -41.58 -22.70 18.67
N THR A 15 -41.68 -21.38 18.73
CA THR A 15 -41.23 -20.51 17.61
C THR A 15 -39.72 -20.62 17.50
N PRO A 16 -39.16 -20.97 16.32
CA PRO A 16 -37.72 -20.95 16.13
C PRO A 16 -37.24 -19.48 16.28
N PRO A 17 -36.05 -19.26 16.90
CA PRO A 17 -35.47 -17.93 16.94
C PRO A 17 -35.29 -17.45 15.50
N ALA A 18 -35.80 -16.24 15.20
CA ALA A 18 -35.57 -15.59 13.92
C ALA A 18 -34.04 -15.48 13.75
N LEU A 19 -33.50 -16.19 12.75
CA LEU A 19 -32.16 -15.90 12.26
C LEU A 19 -32.17 -14.43 11.82
N SER A 20 -31.55 -13.57 12.63
CA SER A 20 -31.25 -12.20 12.22
C SER A 20 -30.44 -12.31 10.92
N ALA A 21 -30.97 -11.77 9.84
CA ALA A 21 -30.27 -11.69 8.57
C ALA A 21 -28.91 -11.04 8.85
N GLN A 22 -27.83 -11.83 8.73
CA GLN A 22 -26.48 -11.33 8.86
C GLN A 22 -26.28 -10.31 7.75
N ALA A 23 -26.17 -9.03 8.13
CA ALA A 23 -25.90 -7.97 7.19
C ALA A 23 -24.54 -8.27 6.52
N THR A 24 -24.57 -8.66 5.27
CA THR A 24 -23.39 -8.66 4.42
C THR A 24 -22.76 -7.27 4.51
N ALA A 25 -21.43 -7.20 4.55
CA ALA A 25 -20.70 -5.93 4.65
C ALA A 25 -21.12 -5.00 3.51
N SER A 26 -22.19 -4.20 3.72
CA SER A 26 -22.58 -3.18 2.75
C SER A 26 -21.54 -2.07 2.86
N HIS A 27 -20.76 -1.89 1.82
CA HIS A 27 -19.89 -0.74 1.68
C HIS A 27 -20.75 0.51 1.64
N GLY A 28 -20.31 1.59 2.30
CA GLY A 28 -20.98 2.90 2.22
C GLY A 28 -21.13 3.33 0.76
N ALA A 29 -22.11 4.17 0.47
CA ALA A 29 -22.26 4.77 -0.85
C ALA A 29 -20.98 5.52 -1.24
N ALA A 30 -20.62 5.52 -2.54
CA ALA A 30 -19.47 6.26 -3.03
C ALA A 30 -19.61 7.76 -2.70
N ASP A 31 -18.59 8.36 -2.09
CA ASP A 31 -18.54 9.80 -1.87
C ASP A 31 -18.35 10.51 -3.23
N PRO A 32 -19.27 11.39 -3.63
CA PRO A 32 -19.16 12.11 -4.92
C PRO A 32 -17.87 12.93 -5.04
N ARG A 33 -17.32 13.40 -3.92
CA ARG A 33 -16.07 14.17 -3.89
C ARG A 33 -14.87 13.29 -4.25
N VAL A 34 -14.82 12.07 -3.71
CA VAL A 34 -13.79 11.08 -4.05
C VAL A 34 -13.98 10.61 -5.49
N THR A 35 -15.22 10.41 -5.94
CA THR A 35 -15.51 10.06 -7.33
C THR A 35 -14.99 11.14 -8.31
N ALA A 36 -15.23 12.41 -8.00
CA ALA A 36 -14.72 13.52 -8.81
C ALA A 36 -13.18 13.59 -8.83
N LEU A 37 -12.55 13.34 -7.66
CA LEU A 37 -11.09 13.27 -7.53
C LEU A 37 -10.53 12.15 -8.41
N VAL A 38 -11.07 10.94 -8.34
CA VAL A 38 -10.67 9.78 -9.16
C VAL A 38 -10.84 10.07 -10.66
N ALA A 39 -11.93 10.74 -11.04
CA ALA A 39 -12.19 11.13 -12.44
C ALA A 39 -11.20 12.17 -12.98
N SER A 40 -10.55 12.97 -12.10
CA SER A 40 -9.60 14.01 -12.49
C SER A 40 -8.19 13.50 -12.83
N VAL A 41 -7.95 12.18 -12.69
CA VAL A 41 -6.70 11.53 -13.14
C VAL A 41 -6.61 11.57 -14.66
N SER A 42 -5.52 12.17 -15.19
CA SER A 42 -5.34 12.36 -16.64
C SER A 42 -4.32 11.37 -17.22
N GLN A 43 -4.77 10.58 -18.19
CA GLN A 43 -3.93 9.66 -18.96
C GLN A 43 -2.85 10.42 -19.73
N GLU A 44 -3.20 11.56 -20.33
CA GLU A 44 -2.30 12.40 -21.14
C GLU A 44 -1.15 12.94 -20.31
N ARG A 45 -1.42 13.32 -19.04
CA ARG A 45 -0.38 13.80 -18.13
C ARG A 45 0.52 12.66 -17.67
N LEU A 46 -0.02 11.49 -17.36
CA LEU A 46 0.76 10.28 -17.04
C LEU A 46 1.70 9.96 -18.20
N GLN A 47 1.20 9.92 -19.43
CA GLN A 47 2.00 9.66 -20.62
C GLN A 47 3.09 10.73 -20.83
N ALA A 48 2.75 11.99 -20.70
CA ALA A 48 3.71 13.10 -20.84
C ALA A 48 4.82 13.01 -19.79
N THR A 49 4.48 12.65 -18.55
CA THR A 49 5.43 12.49 -17.44
C THR A 49 6.37 11.32 -17.69
N VAL A 50 5.85 10.15 -18.06
CA VAL A 50 6.69 8.96 -18.40
C VAL A 50 7.63 9.26 -19.56
N ASN A 51 7.10 9.88 -20.65
CA ASN A 51 7.91 10.28 -21.81
C ASN A 51 9.04 11.22 -21.40
N LYS A 52 8.74 12.19 -20.54
CA LYS A 52 9.76 13.13 -20.05
C LYS A 52 10.82 12.45 -19.18
N LEU A 53 10.41 11.57 -18.27
CA LEU A 53 11.34 10.79 -17.43
C LEU A 53 12.26 9.92 -18.29
N ALA A 54 11.73 9.21 -19.28
CA ALA A 54 12.51 8.40 -20.21
C ALA A 54 13.48 9.26 -21.05
N SER A 55 13.11 10.49 -21.41
CA SER A 55 13.93 11.40 -22.23
C SER A 55 15.23 11.84 -21.54
N PHE A 56 15.40 11.64 -20.23
CA PHE A 56 16.66 11.88 -19.55
C PHE A 56 17.73 10.83 -19.86
N GLY A 57 17.40 9.80 -20.65
CA GLY A 57 18.29 8.74 -21.14
C GLY A 57 18.67 7.75 -20.07
N THR A 58 19.15 8.21 -18.95
CA THR A 58 19.37 7.43 -17.70
C THR A 58 18.98 8.27 -16.49
N ARG A 59 18.56 7.61 -15.43
CA ARG A 59 18.37 8.20 -14.11
C ARG A 59 19.12 7.41 -13.04
N SER A 60 20.18 6.69 -13.44
CA SER A 60 20.98 5.92 -12.48
C SER A 60 21.46 6.84 -11.35
N THR A 61 21.33 6.38 -10.10
CA THR A 61 21.69 7.14 -8.90
C THR A 61 23.13 7.68 -8.94
N LEU A 62 24.04 6.98 -9.65
CA LEU A 62 25.43 7.37 -9.81
C LEU A 62 25.73 8.06 -11.16
N SER A 63 24.69 8.41 -11.95
CA SER A 63 24.85 9.14 -13.22
C SER A 63 25.15 10.62 -13.01
N ASP A 64 25.21 11.38 -14.10
CA ASP A 64 25.51 12.81 -14.10
C ASP A 64 24.49 13.61 -13.26
N THR A 65 24.99 14.44 -12.37
CA THR A 65 24.20 15.34 -11.51
C THR A 65 24.19 16.79 -11.98
N LEU A 66 25.04 17.17 -12.93
CA LEU A 66 25.23 18.55 -13.39
C LEU A 66 24.45 18.86 -14.66
N SER A 67 24.35 17.93 -15.60
CA SER A 67 23.61 18.08 -16.85
C SER A 67 22.17 18.55 -16.58
N THR A 68 21.65 19.41 -17.46
CA THR A 68 20.25 19.88 -17.44
C THR A 68 19.30 19.02 -18.25
N THR A 69 19.84 18.11 -19.08
CA THR A 69 19.04 17.32 -20.03
C THR A 69 19.17 15.81 -19.85
N ARG A 70 20.19 15.33 -19.12
CA ARG A 70 20.45 13.89 -18.96
C ARG A 70 20.86 13.58 -17.50
N GLY A 71 20.61 12.36 -17.08
CA GLY A 71 21.03 11.82 -15.78
C GLY A 71 20.14 12.16 -14.62
N ILE A 72 20.48 11.62 -13.46
CA ILE A 72 19.70 11.71 -12.22
C ILE A 72 19.49 13.18 -11.78
N GLY A 73 20.53 14.04 -11.97
CA GLY A 73 20.46 15.44 -11.59
C GLY A 73 19.43 16.23 -12.39
N ALA A 74 19.32 15.98 -13.70
CA ALA A 74 18.31 16.61 -14.55
C ALA A 74 16.90 16.15 -14.14
N ALA A 75 16.72 14.85 -13.93
CA ALA A 75 15.45 14.26 -13.55
C ALA A 75 14.93 14.82 -12.21
N ARG A 76 15.76 14.81 -11.14
CA ARG A 76 15.30 15.28 -9.81
C ARG A 76 14.94 16.78 -9.80
N ARG A 77 15.66 17.62 -10.55
CA ARG A 77 15.31 19.04 -10.69
C ARG A 77 14.00 19.25 -11.43
N TRP A 78 13.78 18.48 -12.49
CA TRP A 78 12.53 18.54 -13.24
C TRP A 78 11.34 18.08 -12.40
N ILE A 79 11.45 16.96 -11.67
CA ILE A 79 10.40 16.44 -10.77
C ILE A 79 10.06 17.50 -9.70
N PHE A 80 11.07 18.09 -9.09
CA PHE A 80 10.91 19.14 -8.08
C PHE A 80 10.10 20.31 -8.63
N GLU A 81 10.44 20.82 -9.82
CA GLU A 81 9.74 21.94 -10.44
C GLU A 81 8.32 21.57 -10.88
N GLU A 82 8.08 20.33 -11.35
CA GLU A 82 6.73 19.86 -11.68
C GLU A 82 5.83 19.77 -10.44
N PHE A 83 6.34 19.27 -9.31
CA PHE A 83 5.59 19.32 -8.05
C PHE A 83 5.24 20.75 -7.64
N ARG A 84 6.18 21.68 -7.76
CA ARG A 84 5.93 23.10 -7.45
C ARG A 84 4.89 23.73 -8.36
N ARG A 85 4.92 23.41 -9.65
CA ARG A 85 3.94 23.89 -10.63
C ARG A 85 2.56 23.28 -10.45
N ALA A 86 2.48 22.08 -9.92
CA ALA A 86 1.23 21.35 -9.76
C ALA A 86 0.24 22.10 -8.86
N SER A 87 0.71 22.68 -7.76
CA SER A 87 -0.11 23.49 -6.86
C SER A 87 0.73 24.27 -5.84
N PRO A 88 0.37 25.51 -5.50
CA PRO A 88 1.02 26.26 -4.42
C PRO A 88 0.74 25.70 -3.02
N LYS A 89 -0.21 24.75 -2.88
CA LYS A 89 -0.50 24.06 -1.61
C LYS A 89 0.54 23.00 -1.28
N LEU A 90 1.34 22.55 -2.24
CA LEU A 90 2.36 21.56 -2.04
C LEU A 90 3.63 22.19 -1.46
N GLN A 91 4.08 21.66 -0.34
CA GLN A 91 5.37 21.98 0.25
C GLN A 91 6.42 21.03 -0.34
N VAL A 92 7.22 21.52 -1.29
CA VAL A 92 8.16 20.69 -2.05
C VAL A 92 9.56 20.88 -1.51
N THR A 93 10.25 19.78 -1.21
CA THR A 93 11.61 19.76 -0.66
C THR A 93 12.47 18.66 -1.28
N PHE A 94 13.77 18.84 -1.22
CA PHE A 94 14.74 17.78 -1.43
C PHE A 94 15.12 17.16 -0.07
N ASP A 95 14.92 15.86 0.06
CA ASP A 95 15.42 15.06 1.18
C ASP A 95 16.81 14.50 0.80
N ARG A 96 17.88 15.08 1.36
CA ARG A 96 19.27 14.90 0.92
C ARG A 96 20.07 14.09 1.93
N HIS A 97 20.84 13.13 1.43
CA HIS A 97 21.69 12.25 2.24
C HIS A 97 23.06 12.05 1.58
N MET A 98 24.13 12.41 2.27
CA MET A 98 25.50 12.07 1.84
C MET A 98 25.78 10.61 2.19
N LEU A 99 26.07 9.80 1.19
CA LEU A 99 26.35 8.37 1.35
C LEU A 99 27.82 8.09 1.02
N PRO A 100 28.55 7.43 1.92
CA PRO A 100 29.87 6.90 1.59
C PRO A 100 29.78 5.73 0.63
N LYS A 101 30.90 5.33 0.04
CA LYS A 101 30.99 4.09 -0.72
C LYS A 101 30.55 2.91 0.16
N GLN A 102 29.49 2.21 -0.25
CA GLN A 102 28.94 1.04 0.44
C GLN A 102 28.05 0.20 -0.49
N GLY A 103 28.08 -1.12 -0.38
CA GLY A 103 27.23 -2.00 -1.18
C GLY A 103 27.32 -1.70 -2.67
N ARG A 104 26.19 -1.33 -3.28
CA ARG A 104 26.09 -0.93 -4.70
C ARG A 104 26.41 0.55 -4.96
N ILE A 105 26.64 1.33 -3.93
CA ILE A 105 27.14 2.70 -4.03
C ILE A 105 28.67 2.64 -4.16
N THR A 106 29.17 2.75 -5.37
CA THR A 106 30.57 2.51 -5.71
C THR A 106 31.51 3.70 -5.42
N ARG A 107 30.95 4.87 -5.15
CA ARG A 107 31.66 6.10 -4.74
C ARG A 107 30.81 6.91 -3.80
N GLU A 108 31.39 7.88 -3.11
CA GLU A 108 30.60 8.86 -2.34
C GLU A 108 29.61 9.59 -3.25
N VAL A 109 28.36 9.74 -2.81
CA VAL A 109 27.29 10.38 -3.59
C VAL A 109 26.27 11.09 -2.69
N GLU A 110 25.77 12.24 -3.14
CA GLU A 110 24.58 12.86 -2.58
C GLU A 110 23.33 12.20 -3.17
N LEU A 111 22.67 11.35 -2.38
CA LEU A 111 21.37 10.80 -2.69
C LEU A 111 20.28 11.81 -2.37
N VAL A 112 19.30 11.99 -3.28
CA VAL A 112 18.28 13.04 -3.14
C VAL A 112 16.92 12.49 -3.50
N ASN A 113 16.06 12.28 -2.50
CA ASN A 113 14.64 12.05 -2.73
C ASN A 113 13.92 13.38 -3.00
N VAL A 114 12.85 13.35 -3.80
CA VAL A 114 12.00 14.53 -4.03
C VAL A 114 10.69 14.33 -3.31
N VAL A 115 10.38 15.23 -2.39
CA VAL A 115 9.24 15.11 -1.48
C VAL A 115 8.30 16.29 -1.67
N ALA A 116 7.00 16.01 -1.87
CA ALA A 116 5.93 16.99 -1.90
C ALA A 116 4.90 16.66 -0.82
N ILE A 117 4.64 17.59 0.08
CA ILE A 117 3.71 17.42 1.20
C ILE A 117 2.48 18.29 0.98
N LEU A 118 1.31 17.67 1.05
CA LEU A 118 0.03 18.35 1.16
C LEU A 118 -0.43 18.26 2.63
N PRO A 119 -0.35 19.33 3.40
CA PRO A 119 -0.75 19.31 4.82
C PRO A 119 -2.21 18.95 4.99
N GLY A 120 -2.50 18.06 5.94
CA GLY A 120 -3.82 17.74 6.43
C GLY A 120 -4.11 18.44 7.76
N LYS A 121 -5.24 18.08 8.39
CA LYS A 121 -5.65 18.59 9.71
C LYS A 121 -4.81 18.00 10.86
N THR A 122 -4.19 16.83 10.63
CA THR A 122 -3.39 16.09 11.61
C THR A 122 -2.01 15.75 11.07
N ASP A 123 -1.08 15.41 11.98
CA ASP A 123 0.29 15.03 11.64
C ASP A 123 0.43 13.57 11.19
N ARG A 124 -0.64 12.77 11.25
CA ARG A 124 -0.60 11.40 10.73
C ARG A 124 -0.42 11.42 9.22
N ARG A 125 0.47 10.59 8.68
CA ARG A 125 0.89 10.67 7.29
C ARG A 125 0.45 9.46 6.48
N ILE A 126 0.06 9.75 5.23
CA ILE A 126 -0.15 8.75 4.20
C ILE A 126 0.82 9.06 3.06
N TYR A 127 1.66 8.08 2.74
CA TYR A 127 2.64 8.16 1.68
C TYR A 127 2.09 7.55 0.39
N ILE A 128 2.40 8.19 -0.73
CA ILE A 128 2.23 7.67 -2.09
C ILE A 128 3.58 7.82 -2.76
N SER A 129 4.16 6.73 -3.24
CA SER A 129 5.54 6.73 -3.69
C SER A 129 5.82 5.83 -4.88
N GLY A 130 6.93 6.10 -5.53
CA GLY A 130 7.62 5.30 -6.53
C GLY A 130 9.07 5.75 -6.60
N HIS A 131 9.96 5.05 -7.30
CA HIS A 131 11.35 5.47 -7.42
C HIS A 131 11.64 6.09 -8.79
N TYR A 132 12.43 7.15 -8.81
CA TYR A 132 12.74 7.81 -10.08
C TYR A 132 14.12 7.43 -10.64
N ASP A 133 14.94 6.73 -9.87
CA ASP A 133 16.20 6.20 -10.39
C ASP A 133 15.98 4.96 -11.27
N THR A 134 17.00 4.62 -12.07
CA THR A 134 16.98 3.52 -13.01
C THR A 134 18.34 2.82 -13.05
N VAL A 135 18.35 1.61 -13.59
CA VAL A 135 19.59 0.84 -13.73
C VAL A 135 19.64 0.12 -15.08
N ASN A 136 20.85 0.05 -15.67
CA ASN A 136 21.15 -0.81 -16.82
C ASN A 136 22.51 -1.49 -16.61
N PRO A 137 22.55 -2.62 -15.89
CA PRO A 137 23.80 -3.31 -15.60
C PRO A 137 24.49 -3.92 -16.84
N ARG A 138 23.80 -4.00 -17.99
CA ARG A 138 24.35 -4.53 -19.24
C ARG A 138 24.96 -3.44 -20.13
N GLY A 139 24.76 -2.17 -19.78
CA GLY A 139 25.16 -1.06 -20.64
C GLY A 139 24.36 -1.04 -21.95
N ASN A 140 24.92 -0.37 -22.97
CA ASN A 140 24.28 -0.23 -24.29
C ASN A 140 24.50 -1.43 -25.24
N VAL A 141 24.73 -2.62 -24.68
CA VAL A 141 24.86 -3.86 -25.49
C VAL A 141 23.47 -4.28 -25.96
N PRO A 142 23.24 -4.52 -27.26
CA PRO A 142 21.93 -4.96 -27.76
C PRO A 142 21.46 -6.23 -27.07
N ASN A 143 20.18 -6.26 -26.68
CA ASN A 143 19.59 -7.46 -26.13
C ASN A 143 19.67 -8.61 -27.12
N ASN A 144 20.35 -9.70 -26.76
CA ASN A 144 20.27 -10.95 -27.49
C ASN A 144 19.07 -11.75 -26.97
N PRO A 145 17.97 -11.92 -27.74
CA PRO A 145 16.77 -12.62 -27.28
C PRO A 145 16.99 -14.07 -26.85
N GLY A 146 18.12 -14.66 -27.23
CA GLY A 146 18.51 -16.02 -26.86
C GLY A 146 19.32 -16.15 -25.56
N ALA A 147 19.84 -15.06 -25.05
CA ALA A 147 20.51 -15.04 -23.75
C ALA A 147 19.50 -14.72 -22.67
N GLY A 148 18.79 -15.72 -22.16
CA GLY A 148 17.72 -15.62 -21.18
C GLY A 148 17.83 -14.44 -20.22
N GLY A 149 17.09 -13.36 -20.56
CA GLY A 149 17.13 -12.06 -19.87
C GLY A 149 16.30 -12.00 -18.63
N GLY A 150 16.18 -13.12 -17.90
CA GLY A 150 15.64 -13.08 -16.55
C GLY A 150 16.69 -12.46 -15.63
N ALA A 151 16.34 -11.38 -14.94
CA ALA A 151 17.04 -11.03 -13.73
C ALA A 151 17.15 -12.33 -12.90
N ARG A 152 18.36 -12.86 -12.73
CA ARG A 152 18.59 -14.00 -11.84
C ARG A 152 18.28 -13.52 -10.44
N SER A 153 17.01 -13.64 -10.07
CA SER A 153 16.57 -13.52 -8.71
C SER A 153 17.17 -14.67 -7.93
N GLY A 154 18.04 -14.36 -7.02
CA GLY A 154 18.51 -15.29 -6.03
C GLY A 154 19.73 -16.11 -6.43
N ALA A 155 20.80 -15.96 -5.68
CA ALA A 155 21.97 -16.79 -5.57
C ALA A 155 23.08 -16.58 -6.62
N ALA A 156 23.74 -15.44 -6.57
CA ALA A 156 25.19 -15.35 -6.65
C ALA A 156 25.61 -13.97 -6.15
N ALA A 157 25.62 -13.78 -4.85
CA ALA A 157 25.98 -12.49 -4.21
C ALA A 157 27.39 -11.98 -4.58
N GLY A 158 28.25 -12.79 -5.17
CA GLY A 158 29.58 -12.40 -5.63
C GLY A 158 29.63 -11.88 -7.08
N GLY A 159 28.94 -12.52 -8.02
CA GLY A 159 29.00 -12.14 -9.45
C GLY A 159 28.20 -10.86 -9.75
N ASP A 160 27.04 -10.70 -9.11
CA ASP A 160 26.19 -9.51 -9.27
C ASP A 160 26.83 -8.26 -8.67
N ALA A 161 27.58 -8.37 -7.59
CA ALA A 161 28.27 -7.24 -6.96
C ALA A 161 29.40 -6.71 -7.85
N GLN A 162 30.18 -7.59 -8.50
CA GLN A 162 31.27 -7.19 -9.38
C GLN A 162 30.75 -6.60 -10.69
N MET A 163 29.72 -7.20 -11.32
CA MET A 163 29.08 -6.66 -12.52
C MET A 163 28.49 -5.26 -12.29
N ARG A 164 27.97 -4.97 -11.10
CA ARG A 164 27.44 -3.66 -10.72
C ARG A 164 28.51 -2.65 -10.33
N ALA A 165 29.65 -3.09 -9.84
CA ALA A 165 30.80 -2.23 -9.54
C ALA A 165 31.46 -1.68 -10.80
N GLU A 166 31.34 -2.39 -11.91
CA GLU A 166 31.91 -2.03 -13.24
C GLU A 166 30.86 -1.43 -14.20
N MET A 167 29.63 -1.21 -13.71
CA MET A 167 28.53 -0.72 -14.53
C MET A 167 28.76 0.71 -15.04
N ASP A 168 28.49 0.94 -16.32
CA ASP A 168 28.40 2.30 -16.89
C ASP A 168 27.10 2.98 -16.44
N HIS A 169 27.18 3.82 -15.44
CA HIS A 169 26.03 4.57 -14.92
C HIS A 169 25.46 5.61 -15.90
N ASN A 170 26.15 5.88 -17.02
CA ASN A 170 25.67 6.75 -18.07
C ASN A 170 25.08 6.00 -19.26
N ALA A 171 25.09 4.67 -19.25
CA ALA A 171 24.39 3.85 -20.22
C ALA A 171 22.89 4.14 -20.24
N ASP A 172 22.25 4.00 -21.40
CA ASP A 172 20.83 4.26 -21.54
C ASP A 172 20.00 3.29 -20.67
N ALA A 173 19.21 3.89 -19.80
CA ALA A 173 18.26 3.24 -18.89
C ALA A 173 16.99 4.09 -18.84
N PRO A 174 16.15 4.06 -19.90
CA PRO A 174 14.98 4.94 -19.98
C PRO A 174 13.99 4.73 -18.82
N GLY A 175 13.86 3.47 -18.33
CA GLY A 175 13.08 3.13 -17.16
C GLY A 175 11.65 3.67 -17.23
N ALA A 176 10.96 3.43 -18.35
CA ALA A 176 9.61 3.97 -18.56
C ALA A 176 8.61 3.30 -17.62
N ASN A 177 8.73 1.99 -17.43
CA ASN A 177 7.90 1.21 -16.53
C ASN A 177 8.58 1.02 -15.16
N ASP A 178 9.88 0.75 -15.12
CA ASP A 178 10.69 0.56 -13.93
C ASP A 178 11.61 1.80 -13.68
N ASP A 179 11.27 2.81 -12.83
CA ASP A 179 9.92 3.02 -12.31
C ASP A 179 9.41 4.43 -12.70
N GLY A 180 9.47 4.72 -14.00
CA GLY A 180 8.81 5.92 -14.55
C GLY A 180 7.29 5.86 -14.35
N SER A 181 6.70 4.65 -14.28
CA SER A 181 5.28 4.44 -14.09
C SER A 181 4.81 4.86 -12.69
N GLY A 182 5.44 4.38 -11.63
CA GLY A 182 5.11 4.74 -10.25
C GLY A 182 5.49 6.19 -9.94
N THR A 183 6.60 6.68 -10.48
CA THR A 183 6.97 8.10 -10.38
C THR A 183 5.90 8.99 -11.02
N ALA A 184 5.41 8.68 -12.24
CA ALA A 184 4.38 9.45 -12.91
C ALA A 184 3.04 9.41 -12.17
N LEU A 185 2.65 8.24 -11.66
CA LEU A 185 1.48 8.05 -10.81
C LEU A 185 1.57 8.94 -9.56
N THR A 186 2.69 8.92 -8.86
CA THR A 186 2.93 9.73 -7.65
C THR A 186 2.82 11.24 -7.95
N MET A 187 3.41 11.71 -9.04
CA MET A 187 3.35 13.11 -9.47
C MET A 187 1.94 13.54 -9.88
N GLU A 188 1.21 12.70 -10.62
CA GLU A 188 -0.18 12.98 -11.02
C GLU A 188 -1.08 13.04 -9.79
N LEU A 189 -0.93 12.13 -8.82
CA LEU A 189 -1.73 12.15 -7.59
C LEU A 189 -1.43 13.39 -6.74
N ALA A 190 -0.20 13.85 -6.64
CA ALA A 190 0.12 15.11 -5.97
C ALA A 190 -0.68 16.28 -6.56
N ARG A 191 -0.76 16.37 -7.90
CA ARG A 191 -1.57 17.37 -8.61
C ARG A 191 -3.06 17.20 -8.30
N VAL A 192 -3.58 15.99 -8.44
CA VAL A 192 -5.01 15.69 -8.27
C VAL A 192 -5.48 16.05 -6.88
N PHE A 193 -4.75 15.58 -5.86
CA PHE A 193 -5.10 15.83 -4.45
C PHE A 193 -5.01 17.31 -4.08
N ALA A 194 -3.92 17.99 -4.46
CA ALA A 194 -3.71 19.40 -4.11
C ALA A 194 -4.74 20.34 -4.77
N ASN A 195 -5.34 19.95 -5.91
CA ASN A 195 -6.34 20.73 -6.62
C ASN A 195 -7.78 20.21 -6.45
N SER A 196 -7.99 19.19 -5.62
CA SER A 196 -9.33 18.61 -5.39
C SER A 196 -10.30 19.53 -4.63
N GLY A 197 -9.78 20.55 -3.94
CA GLY A 197 -10.58 21.36 -3.02
C GLY A 197 -10.94 20.66 -1.69
N LEU A 198 -10.54 19.40 -1.51
CA LEU A 198 -10.78 18.65 -0.27
C LEU A 198 -9.83 19.09 0.84
N GLU A 199 -10.32 19.07 2.06
CA GLU A 199 -9.53 19.17 3.28
C GLU A 199 -9.40 17.78 3.90
N PHE A 200 -8.20 17.21 3.81
CA PHE A 200 -7.92 15.88 4.34
C PHE A 200 -7.63 15.93 5.84
N ASP A 201 -8.01 14.86 6.55
CA ASP A 201 -7.64 14.71 7.96
C ASP A 201 -6.15 14.34 8.08
N ALA A 202 -5.67 13.40 7.28
CA ALA A 202 -4.26 13.03 7.23
C ALA A 202 -3.45 13.97 6.31
N THR A 203 -2.19 14.20 6.66
CA THR A 203 -1.19 14.80 5.78
C THR A 203 -0.78 13.80 4.71
N LEU A 204 -0.85 14.22 3.43
CA LEU A 204 -0.43 13.41 2.29
C LEU A 204 1.01 13.73 1.90
N VAL A 205 1.81 12.71 1.67
CA VAL A 205 3.22 12.83 1.31
C VAL A 205 3.48 12.08 0.02
N PHE A 206 3.83 12.81 -1.03
CA PHE A 206 4.17 12.24 -2.34
C PHE A 206 5.69 12.25 -2.47
N VAL A 207 6.28 11.08 -2.68
CA VAL A 207 7.75 10.94 -2.71
C VAL A 207 8.18 10.16 -3.94
N THR A 208 9.21 10.69 -4.61
CA THR A 208 9.95 9.91 -5.60
C THR A 208 11.33 9.58 -5.02
N TRP A 209 11.57 8.28 -4.83
CA TRP A 209 12.78 7.78 -4.19
C TRP A 209 13.96 7.75 -5.14
N ALA A 210 15.16 7.94 -4.60
CA ALA A 210 16.43 7.67 -5.27
C ALA A 210 17.13 6.49 -4.59
N GLY A 211 17.91 5.73 -5.35
CA GLY A 211 18.71 4.64 -4.82
C GLY A 211 17.91 3.38 -4.47
N GLU A 212 16.73 3.20 -5.08
CA GLU A 212 16.00 1.94 -5.02
C GLU A 212 16.87 0.83 -5.63
N GLU A 213 17.36 1.06 -6.83
CA GLU A 213 18.16 0.13 -7.61
C GLU A 213 19.52 -0.20 -6.96
N GLN A 214 19.97 0.62 -6.05
CA GLN A 214 21.16 0.37 -5.25
C GLN A 214 20.88 -0.36 -3.93
N GLY A 215 19.62 -0.69 -3.66
CA GLY A 215 19.18 -1.46 -2.49
C GLY A 215 18.29 -0.67 -1.55
N LEU A 216 17.25 0.00 -2.07
CA LEU A 216 16.19 0.70 -1.35
C LEU A 216 16.70 1.85 -0.46
N ILE A 217 17.86 2.42 -0.78
CA ILE A 217 18.62 3.25 0.18
C ILE A 217 17.87 4.53 0.54
N GLY A 218 17.27 5.21 -0.45
CA GLY A 218 16.58 6.48 -0.22
C GLY A 218 15.36 6.33 0.68
N ALA A 219 14.55 5.32 0.44
CA ALA A 219 13.40 4.99 1.26
C ALA A 219 13.81 4.49 2.66
N MET A 220 14.90 3.70 2.75
CA MET A 220 15.41 3.17 4.02
C MET A 220 15.87 4.27 4.96
N VAL A 221 16.71 5.20 4.49
CA VAL A 221 17.19 6.33 5.32
C VAL A 221 16.03 7.23 5.74
N HIS A 222 15.09 7.48 4.83
CA HIS A 222 13.89 8.27 5.13
C HIS A 222 13.03 7.59 6.21
N ALA A 223 12.69 6.30 6.05
CA ALA A 223 11.90 5.54 7.02
C ALA A 223 12.59 5.44 8.39
N GLN A 224 13.91 5.28 8.41
CA GLN A 224 14.71 5.30 9.64
C GLN A 224 14.58 6.64 10.39
N ASN A 225 14.63 7.76 9.68
CA ASN A 225 14.47 9.09 10.26
C ASN A 225 13.04 9.30 10.79
N LEU A 226 12.01 8.81 10.09
CA LEU A 226 10.62 8.84 10.55
C LEU A 226 10.43 8.03 11.84
N ALA A 227 11.04 6.85 11.92
CA ALA A 227 11.00 6.01 13.12
C ALA A 227 11.69 6.68 14.31
N ALA A 228 12.89 7.27 14.10
CA ALA A 228 13.60 8.02 15.12
C ALA A 228 12.81 9.23 15.63
N ALA A 229 12.09 9.91 14.72
CA ALA A 229 11.22 11.05 15.06
C ALA A 229 9.87 10.61 15.65
N LYS A 230 9.57 9.29 15.73
CA LYS A 230 8.28 8.72 16.15
C LYS A 230 7.09 9.28 15.36
N THR A 231 7.28 9.49 14.07
CA THR A 231 6.23 10.00 13.19
C THR A 231 5.12 8.97 13.02
N THR A 232 3.87 9.42 13.09
CA THR A 232 2.72 8.55 12.88
C THR A 232 2.47 8.33 11.39
N ILE A 233 2.73 7.10 10.91
CA ILE A 233 2.48 6.69 9.54
C ILE A 233 1.24 5.81 9.51
N THR A 234 0.22 6.23 8.75
CA THR A 234 -1.02 5.48 8.57
C THR A 234 -0.88 4.45 7.44
N ALA A 235 -0.21 4.82 6.34
CA ALA A 235 -0.03 3.97 5.18
C ALA A 235 1.11 4.45 4.28
N ASN A 236 1.74 3.52 3.56
CA ASN A 236 2.55 3.80 2.37
C ASN A 236 2.02 2.98 1.19
N PHE A 237 1.61 3.67 0.13
CA PHE A 237 1.19 3.15 -1.15
C PHE A 237 2.40 3.24 -2.10
N ASN A 238 3.25 2.22 -2.10
CA ASN A 238 4.38 2.17 -3.01
C ASN A 238 3.96 1.62 -4.37
N ASN A 239 4.37 2.26 -5.46
CA ASN A 239 4.05 1.87 -6.82
C ASN A 239 5.36 1.63 -7.56
N ASP A 240 5.53 0.44 -8.11
CA ASP A 240 6.76 0.05 -8.77
C ASP A 240 6.45 -0.99 -9.85
N ILE A 241 6.67 -0.61 -11.11
CA ILE A 241 6.27 -1.38 -12.29
C ILE A 241 4.75 -1.55 -12.34
N VAL A 242 4.03 -0.48 -12.68
CA VAL A 242 2.55 -0.44 -12.70
C VAL A 242 1.97 0.01 -14.05
N GLY A 243 2.77 0.00 -15.11
CA GLY A 243 2.42 0.69 -16.35
C GLY A 243 2.25 -0.20 -17.59
N SER A 244 2.45 -1.52 -17.55
CA SER A 244 2.28 -2.40 -18.70
C SER A 244 1.24 -3.49 -18.43
N SER A 245 0.32 -3.70 -19.37
CA SER A 245 -0.65 -4.80 -19.33
C SER A 245 -0.14 -6.08 -20.03
N LEU A 246 0.99 -6.01 -20.77
CA LEU A 246 1.57 -7.10 -21.55
C LEU A 246 2.79 -7.68 -20.83
N GLY A 247 2.65 -8.91 -20.33
CA GLY A 247 3.77 -9.67 -19.77
C GLY A 247 4.75 -10.19 -20.82
N GLY A 248 5.99 -10.47 -20.38
CA GLY A 248 7.04 -11.04 -21.25
C GLY A 248 6.72 -12.43 -21.80
N ASN A 249 5.72 -13.10 -21.25
CA ASN A 249 5.18 -14.38 -21.73
C ASN A 249 4.04 -14.22 -22.75
N GLY A 250 3.75 -13.00 -23.20
CA GLY A 250 2.68 -12.70 -24.15
C GLY A 250 1.26 -12.65 -23.56
N ILE A 251 1.10 -12.88 -22.26
CA ILE A 251 -0.21 -12.78 -21.59
C ILE A 251 -0.53 -11.31 -21.33
N ILE A 252 -1.74 -10.90 -21.71
CA ILE A 252 -2.28 -9.56 -21.46
C ILE A 252 -3.24 -9.62 -20.27
N ASP A 253 -3.04 -8.74 -19.29
CA ASP A 253 -4.01 -8.47 -18.23
C ASP A 253 -4.07 -6.96 -17.99
N ALA A 254 -5.06 -6.32 -18.60
CA ALA A 254 -5.33 -4.90 -18.49
C ALA A 254 -6.39 -4.56 -17.43
N GLU A 255 -6.92 -5.57 -16.72
CA GLU A 255 -8.08 -5.43 -15.85
C GLU A 255 -7.79 -5.69 -14.37
N SER A 256 -6.52 -6.00 -14.01
CA SER A 256 -6.18 -6.24 -12.63
C SER A 256 -4.78 -5.71 -12.26
N VAL A 257 -4.57 -5.45 -10.97
CA VAL A 257 -3.29 -5.09 -10.38
C VAL A 257 -3.00 -5.98 -9.17
N ARG A 258 -1.73 -6.33 -8.95
CA ARG A 258 -1.29 -7.07 -7.76
C ARG A 258 -0.94 -6.09 -6.65
N ILE A 259 -1.38 -6.40 -5.43
CA ILE A 259 -0.98 -5.68 -4.22
C ILE A 259 -0.32 -6.67 -3.27
N TYR A 260 0.97 -6.51 -3.06
CA TYR A 260 1.74 -7.30 -2.12
C TYR A 260 1.72 -6.65 -0.75
N SER A 261 1.64 -7.46 0.30
CA SER A 261 1.62 -6.99 1.68
C SER A 261 2.27 -8.00 2.62
N LEU A 262 3.14 -7.52 3.51
CA LEU A 262 3.84 -8.35 4.50
C LEU A 262 2.85 -8.91 5.54
N GLY A 263 3.04 -10.20 5.89
CA GLY A 263 2.33 -10.85 7.00
C GLY A 263 2.75 -10.33 8.38
N PRO A 264 2.18 -10.89 9.44
CA PRO A 264 1.16 -11.94 9.48
C PRO A 264 -0.19 -11.51 8.91
N GLU A 265 -1.15 -12.46 8.82
CA GLU A 265 -2.44 -12.26 8.14
C GLU A 265 -3.26 -11.08 8.71
N ASP A 266 -3.13 -10.81 9.98
CA ASP A 266 -3.84 -9.72 10.67
C ASP A 266 -2.96 -8.48 10.92
N SER A 267 -1.83 -8.36 10.20
CA SER A 267 -0.98 -7.16 10.26
C SER A 267 -1.67 -5.94 9.66
N MET A 268 -1.18 -4.76 10.01
CA MET A 268 -1.67 -3.50 9.41
C MET A 268 -1.36 -3.42 7.91
N ASN A 269 -0.32 -4.11 7.41
CA ASN A 269 -0.03 -4.22 5.98
C ASN A 269 -1.16 -4.98 5.26
N ARG A 270 -1.62 -6.11 5.82
CA ARG A 270 -2.76 -6.87 5.31
C ARG A 270 -4.06 -6.08 5.41
N SER A 271 -4.25 -5.37 6.52
CA SER A 271 -5.41 -4.49 6.70
C SER A 271 -5.45 -3.40 5.63
N LEU A 272 -4.29 -2.78 5.31
CA LEU A 272 -4.16 -1.80 4.24
C LEU A 272 -4.49 -2.41 2.86
N ALA A 273 -3.96 -3.58 2.55
CA ALA A 273 -4.23 -4.25 1.26
C ALA A 273 -5.73 -4.58 1.09
N ARG A 274 -6.40 -5.11 2.12
CA ARG A 274 -7.86 -5.35 2.12
C ARG A 274 -8.66 -4.07 1.99
N TYR A 275 -8.22 -3.01 2.69
CA TYR A 275 -8.83 -1.69 2.59
C TYR A 275 -8.81 -1.17 1.15
N ILE A 276 -7.66 -1.24 0.49
CA ILE A 276 -7.50 -0.82 -0.91
C ILE A 276 -8.43 -1.63 -1.82
N ALA A 277 -8.48 -2.96 -1.68
CA ALA A 277 -9.35 -3.81 -2.49
C ALA A 277 -10.83 -3.45 -2.31
N ARG A 278 -11.26 -3.22 -1.08
CA ARG A 278 -12.64 -2.83 -0.75
C ARG A 278 -13.00 -1.48 -1.36
N VAL A 279 -12.14 -0.47 -1.20
CA VAL A 279 -12.38 0.88 -1.75
C VAL A 279 -12.33 0.87 -3.27
N ALA A 280 -11.37 0.15 -3.87
CA ALA A 280 -11.29 0.00 -5.33
C ALA A 280 -12.58 -0.60 -5.90
N GLY A 281 -13.17 -1.59 -5.23
CA GLY A 281 -14.46 -2.20 -5.64
C GLY A 281 -15.62 -1.19 -5.68
N VAL A 282 -15.54 -0.10 -4.91
CA VAL A 282 -16.56 0.97 -4.92
C VAL A 282 -16.33 1.98 -6.03
N TYR A 283 -15.07 2.45 -6.20
CA TYR A 283 -14.78 3.59 -7.07
C TYR A 283 -14.23 3.22 -8.46
N VAL A 284 -13.60 2.05 -8.57
CA VAL A 284 -12.98 1.54 -9.81
C VAL A 284 -13.35 0.06 -10.03
N PRO A 285 -14.65 -0.28 -10.06
CA PRO A 285 -15.10 -1.68 -10.03
C PRO A 285 -14.70 -2.51 -11.26
N SER A 286 -14.31 -1.84 -12.36
CA SER A 286 -13.81 -2.49 -13.57
C SER A 286 -12.34 -2.90 -13.48
N HIS A 287 -11.64 -2.60 -12.37
CA HIS A 287 -10.22 -2.93 -12.20
C HIS A 287 -10.01 -3.79 -10.96
N GLY A 288 -9.73 -5.08 -11.18
CA GLY A 288 -9.61 -6.09 -10.14
C GLY A 288 -8.35 -5.93 -9.29
N ILE A 289 -8.45 -6.23 -8.01
CA ILE A 289 -7.32 -6.23 -7.08
C ILE A 289 -6.96 -7.68 -6.74
N ARG A 290 -5.71 -8.08 -7.03
CA ARG A 290 -5.15 -9.37 -6.62
C ARG A 290 -4.34 -9.19 -5.34
N LEU A 291 -4.90 -9.59 -4.21
CA LEU A 291 -4.20 -9.56 -2.91
C LEU A 291 -3.14 -10.66 -2.84
N MET A 292 -1.89 -10.26 -2.79
CA MET A 292 -0.75 -11.17 -2.72
C MET A 292 -0.30 -11.32 -1.27
N ALA A 293 -0.48 -12.53 -0.73
CA ALA A 293 -0.22 -12.84 0.68
C ALA A 293 1.29 -13.02 0.99
N ARG A 294 2.12 -12.08 0.55
CA ARG A 294 3.58 -12.03 0.78
C ARG A 294 4.10 -10.61 0.61
N GLU A 295 5.28 -10.33 1.14
CA GLU A 295 5.87 -8.99 1.11
C GLU A 295 6.05 -8.46 -0.31
N ASP A 296 6.70 -9.22 -1.19
CA ASP A 296 6.92 -8.91 -2.61
C ASP A 296 7.16 -10.21 -3.40
N ARG A 297 7.59 -10.09 -4.64
CA ARG A 297 8.03 -11.17 -5.52
C ARG A 297 9.14 -11.99 -4.85
N PHE A 298 9.29 -13.25 -5.24
CA PHE A 298 10.28 -14.15 -4.62
C PHE A 298 11.72 -13.64 -4.81
N GLY A 299 12.41 -13.37 -3.68
CA GLY A 299 13.79 -12.88 -3.67
C GLY A 299 13.98 -11.45 -4.19
N ARG A 300 12.89 -10.66 -4.29
CA ARG A 300 12.91 -9.25 -4.70
C ARG A 300 12.18 -8.39 -3.66
N GLY A 301 12.38 -7.11 -3.70
CA GLY A 301 11.72 -6.12 -2.83
C GLY A 301 11.43 -4.85 -3.59
N SER A 302 10.98 -3.81 -2.89
CA SER A 302 10.84 -2.44 -3.32
C SER A 302 10.77 -1.54 -2.09
N ASP A 303 10.65 -0.23 -2.28
CA ASP A 303 10.74 0.80 -1.23
C ASP A 303 9.76 0.64 -0.06
N HIS A 304 8.62 -0.04 -0.26
CA HIS A 304 7.70 -0.39 0.84
C HIS A 304 8.36 -1.26 1.91
N SER A 305 9.35 -2.10 1.55
CA SER A 305 10.09 -2.94 2.50
C SER A 305 10.88 -2.10 3.51
N SER A 306 11.33 -0.91 3.10
CA SER A 306 11.97 0.05 4.01
C SER A 306 11.02 0.56 5.09
N PHE A 307 9.74 0.71 4.78
CA PHE A 307 8.72 1.12 5.74
C PHE A 307 8.33 -0.04 6.66
N THR A 308 8.12 -1.24 6.11
CA THR A 308 7.76 -2.42 6.91
C THR A 308 8.86 -2.83 7.88
N ALA A 309 10.14 -2.54 7.57
CA ALA A 309 11.27 -2.77 8.48
C ALA A 309 11.19 -1.97 9.80
N PHE A 310 10.38 -0.90 9.82
CA PHE A 310 10.11 -0.07 11.01
C PHE A 310 8.64 -0.18 11.48
N ASP A 311 7.95 -1.27 11.14
CA ASP A 311 6.56 -1.53 11.49
C ASP A 311 5.56 -0.49 10.95
N PHE A 312 5.92 0.28 9.94
CA PHE A 312 4.99 1.18 9.26
C PHE A 312 4.13 0.42 8.26
N PRO A 313 2.80 0.64 8.25
CA PRO A 313 1.91 -0.02 7.29
C PRO A 313 2.27 0.35 5.84
N ALA A 314 2.62 -0.64 5.04
CA ALA A 314 3.02 -0.43 3.65
C ALA A 314 2.61 -1.59 2.74
N VAL A 315 2.34 -1.26 1.48
CA VAL A 315 2.06 -2.20 0.40
C VAL A 315 2.81 -1.78 -0.87
N VAL A 316 3.04 -2.72 -1.78
CA VAL A 316 3.49 -2.38 -3.13
C VAL A 316 2.49 -2.83 -4.18
N PHE A 317 2.19 -1.92 -5.10
CA PHE A 317 1.44 -2.18 -6.32
C PHE A 317 2.38 -2.65 -7.42
N ARG A 318 1.97 -3.69 -8.13
CA ARG A 318 2.68 -4.27 -9.26
C ARG A 318 1.71 -4.61 -10.37
N GLU A 319 2.12 -4.41 -11.62
CA GLU A 319 1.31 -4.87 -12.76
C GLU A 319 0.98 -6.35 -12.66
N ALA A 320 -0.14 -6.76 -13.26
CA ALA A 320 -0.69 -8.10 -13.14
C ALA A 320 0.26 -9.19 -13.67
N ASN A 321 1.04 -8.88 -14.70
CA ASN A 321 1.99 -9.79 -15.33
C ASN A 321 3.19 -9.03 -15.87
N GLU A 322 4.35 -9.19 -15.22
CA GLU A 322 5.55 -8.41 -15.51
C GLU A 322 6.26 -8.84 -16.81
N ASN A 323 6.85 -7.86 -17.48
CA ASN A 323 7.73 -8.10 -18.63
C ASN A 323 9.20 -8.02 -18.21
N TYR A 324 9.76 -9.13 -17.74
CA TYR A 324 11.17 -9.21 -17.30
C TYR A 324 12.19 -8.94 -18.41
N GLN A 325 11.80 -9.00 -19.68
CA GLN A 325 12.71 -8.75 -20.81
C GLN A 325 13.03 -7.27 -20.97
N ARG A 326 12.17 -6.39 -20.45
CA ARG A 326 12.34 -4.93 -20.51
C ARG A 326 12.94 -4.33 -19.26
N GLN A 327 12.88 -5.01 -18.11
CA GLN A 327 13.37 -4.48 -16.84
C GLN A 327 14.90 -4.35 -16.85
N HIS A 328 15.44 -3.29 -16.26
CA HIS A 328 16.86 -3.03 -16.06
C HIS A 328 17.70 -3.05 -17.34
N ASN A 329 17.19 -2.45 -18.41
CA ASN A 329 17.91 -2.33 -19.69
C ASN A 329 17.38 -1.19 -20.56
N GLY A 330 17.99 -0.99 -21.74
CA GLY A 330 17.61 0.07 -22.67
C GLY A 330 16.28 -0.12 -23.40
N GLU A 331 15.57 -1.25 -23.20
CA GLU A 331 14.28 -1.54 -23.85
C GLU A 331 13.08 -1.21 -22.97
N ASP A 332 13.30 -0.71 -21.77
CA ASP A 332 12.22 -0.17 -20.92
C ASP A 332 11.84 1.24 -21.39
N LYS A 333 11.14 1.29 -22.52
CA LYS A 333 10.76 2.50 -23.24
C LYS A 333 9.25 2.76 -23.18
N PRO A 334 8.81 4.02 -23.39
CA PRO A 334 7.38 4.39 -23.37
C PRO A 334 6.49 3.60 -24.33
N GLU A 335 7.04 3.10 -25.46
CA GLU A 335 6.33 2.28 -26.43
C GLU A 335 5.88 0.93 -25.86
N GLY A 336 6.46 0.51 -24.74
CA GLY A 336 6.10 -0.71 -24.01
C GLY A 336 4.99 -0.51 -22.97
N MET A 337 4.51 0.72 -22.78
CA MET A 337 3.53 1.08 -21.77
C MET A 337 2.10 0.94 -22.28
N ASP A 338 1.20 0.66 -21.36
CA ASP A 338 -0.24 0.79 -21.52
C ASP A 338 -0.75 1.92 -20.60
N PHE A 339 -0.88 3.11 -21.15
CA PHE A 339 -1.28 4.29 -20.38
C PHE A 339 -2.72 4.24 -19.88
N ARG A 340 -3.59 3.45 -20.51
CA ARG A 340 -4.93 3.19 -19.98
C ARG A 340 -4.85 2.35 -18.72
N TYR A 341 -4.03 1.31 -18.72
CA TYR A 341 -3.76 0.47 -17.56
C TYR A 341 -3.14 1.27 -16.41
N LEU A 342 -2.09 2.07 -16.68
CA LEU A 342 -1.47 2.97 -15.71
C LEU A 342 -2.50 3.94 -15.11
N THR A 343 -3.42 4.47 -15.93
CA THR A 343 -4.49 5.35 -15.46
C THR A 343 -5.43 4.64 -14.49
N GLN A 344 -5.78 3.38 -14.74
CA GLN A 344 -6.63 2.61 -13.82
C GLN A 344 -5.90 2.32 -12.49
N ASN A 345 -4.62 1.96 -12.53
CA ASN A 345 -3.81 1.79 -11.31
C ASN A 345 -3.70 3.10 -10.52
N THR A 346 -3.56 4.23 -11.21
CA THR A 346 -3.55 5.57 -10.60
C THR A 346 -4.89 5.88 -9.93
N ARG A 347 -6.03 5.54 -10.56
CA ARG A 347 -7.37 5.73 -10.01
C ARG A 347 -7.63 4.87 -8.78
N VAL A 348 -7.13 3.63 -8.73
CA VAL A 348 -7.19 2.77 -7.54
C VAL A 348 -6.45 3.42 -6.37
N ASN A 349 -5.22 3.89 -6.61
CA ASN A 349 -4.45 4.63 -5.61
C ASN A 349 -5.17 5.91 -5.15
N ALA A 350 -5.72 6.68 -6.10
CA ALA A 350 -6.48 7.90 -5.82
C ALA A 350 -7.66 7.65 -4.88
N ALA A 351 -8.48 6.65 -5.20
CA ALA A 351 -9.67 6.29 -4.43
C ALA A 351 -9.32 5.86 -3.01
N ALA A 352 -8.36 4.93 -2.88
CA ALA A 352 -7.99 4.37 -1.59
C ALA A 352 -7.28 5.40 -0.70
N ALA A 353 -6.33 6.15 -1.24
CA ALA A 353 -5.60 7.16 -0.49
C ALA A 353 -6.51 8.34 -0.09
N ALA A 354 -7.43 8.81 -0.97
CA ALA A 354 -8.38 9.88 -0.63
C ALA A 354 -9.34 9.45 0.48
N SER A 355 -9.97 8.28 0.35
CA SER A 355 -10.88 7.75 1.36
C SER A 355 -10.21 7.59 2.72
N LEU A 356 -8.95 7.07 2.74
CA LEU A 356 -8.18 6.88 3.96
C LEU A 356 -7.70 8.21 4.56
N ALA A 357 -7.37 9.20 3.72
CA ALA A 357 -6.95 10.52 4.17
C ALA A 357 -8.08 11.34 4.77
N LEU A 358 -9.33 11.10 4.35
CA LEU A 358 -10.54 11.69 4.92
C LEU A 358 -11.00 10.99 6.19
N ALA A 359 -10.61 9.73 6.42
CA ALA A 359 -11.04 8.91 7.56
C ALA A 359 -10.33 9.30 8.86
N PRO A 360 -10.89 8.97 10.04
CA PRO A 360 -10.21 9.08 11.32
C PRO A 360 -9.02 8.10 11.42
N SER A 361 -8.23 8.21 12.49
CA SER A 361 -7.23 7.20 12.83
C SER A 361 -7.87 5.86 13.19
N ALA A 362 -7.18 4.75 12.91
CA ALA A 362 -7.61 3.42 13.31
C ALA A 362 -7.70 3.31 14.85
N PRO A 363 -8.73 2.64 15.40
CA PRO A 363 -8.88 2.46 16.83
C PRO A 363 -7.75 1.60 17.41
N LYS A 364 -7.30 1.89 18.62
CA LYS A 364 -6.38 1.04 19.35
C LYS A 364 -7.16 -0.04 20.10
N VAL A 365 -6.83 -1.29 19.84
CA VAL A 365 -7.52 -2.49 20.36
C VAL A 365 -6.68 -3.29 21.34
N THR A 366 -5.58 -2.69 21.83
CA THR A 366 -4.67 -3.31 22.79
C THR A 366 -4.44 -2.41 23.99
N THR A 367 -4.17 -3.00 25.13
CA THR A 367 -3.67 -2.28 26.31
C THR A 367 -2.26 -1.73 26.07
N GLY A 368 -1.76 -0.88 26.96
CA GLY A 368 -0.38 -0.39 26.90
C GLY A 368 0.69 -1.49 26.89
N GLY A 369 0.37 -2.68 27.39
CA GLY A 369 1.23 -3.88 27.32
C GLY A 369 1.02 -4.75 26.08
N GLY A 370 0.25 -4.30 25.08
CA GLY A 370 0.04 -5.04 23.83
C GLY A 370 -1.00 -6.17 23.93
N THR A 371 -1.69 -6.33 25.06
CA THR A 371 -2.74 -7.34 25.22
C THR A 371 -4.01 -6.92 24.50
N PRO A 372 -4.60 -7.76 23.61
CA PRO A 372 -5.87 -7.45 22.95
C PRO A 372 -7.02 -7.25 23.96
N THR A 373 -7.84 -6.25 23.70
CA THR A 373 -8.99 -5.89 24.56
C THR A 373 -10.27 -6.61 24.13
N ILE A 374 -10.19 -7.94 24.04
CA ILE A 374 -11.29 -8.86 23.68
C ILE A 374 -11.51 -9.89 24.79
N SER A 375 -12.75 -10.27 25.02
CA SER A 375 -13.11 -11.30 26.02
C SER A 375 -14.36 -12.10 25.63
N ARG A 376 -14.53 -13.30 26.24
CA ARG A 376 -15.64 -14.22 25.95
C ARG A 376 -17.02 -13.75 26.43
N GLY A 377 -17.12 -12.68 27.16
CA GLY A 377 -18.40 -12.26 27.76
C GLY A 377 -18.90 -13.21 28.87
N THR A 378 -20.13 -12.99 29.34
CA THR A 378 -20.69 -13.69 30.50
C THR A 378 -21.02 -15.15 30.23
N THR A 379 -21.46 -15.46 29.01
CA THR A 379 -21.89 -16.82 28.62
C THR A 379 -20.72 -17.74 28.28
N GLY A 380 -19.55 -17.18 28.04
CA GLY A 380 -18.40 -17.89 27.48
C GLY A 380 -18.45 -18.08 25.96
N TYR A 381 -19.58 -17.78 25.31
CA TYR A 381 -19.82 -17.93 23.87
C TYR A 381 -20.07 -16.60 23.15
N ASP A 382 -19.83 -15.48 23.81
CA ASP A 382 -19.98 -14.15 23.23
C ASP A 382 -18.60 -13.56 22.92
N ALA A 383 -18.55 -12.64 21.94
CA ALA A 383 -17.38 -11.80 21.71
C ALA A 383 -17.63 -10.40 22.26
N THR A 384 -16.91 -10.00 23.31
CA THR A 384 -16.91 -8.64 23.84
C THR A 384 -15.66 -7.91 23.40
N LEU A 385 -15.83 -6.88 22.56
CA LEU A 385 -14.78 -6.07 21.97
C LEU A 385 -14.70 -4.73 22.67
N GLN A 386 -13.51 -4.23 22.94
CA GLN A 386 -13.24 -2.91 23.49
C GLN A 386 -12.12 -2.23 22.71
N TRP A 387 -12.16 -0.91 22.59
CA TRP A 387 -11.15 -0.11 21.89
C TRP A 387 -11.04 1.29 22.49
N GLU A 388 -9.93 1.97 22.22
CA GLU A 388 -9.78 3.38 22.55
C GLU A 388 -10.51 4.25 21.52
N ALA A 389 -11.12 5.36 21.95
CA ALA A 389 -11.80 6.28 21.06
C ALA A 389 -10.81 6.93 20.07
N SER A 390 -11.20 6.99 18.80
CA SER A 390 -10.43 7.67 17.76
C SER A 390 -10.89 9.12 17.60
N PRO A 391 -10.01 10.11 17.65
CA PRO A 391 -10.36 11.50 17.36
C PRO A 391 -11.04 11.64 15.98
N GLY A 392 -12.12 12.42 15.90
CA GLY A 392 -12.85 12.63 14.65
C GLY A 392 -13.81 11.49 14.26
N ALA A 393 -13.89 10.40 15.03
CA ALA A 393 -14.86 9.33 14.79
C ALA A 393 -16.28 9.78 15.21
N ALA A 394 -17.25 9.60 14.30
CA ALA A 394 -18.68 9.72 14.59
C ALA A 394 -19.27 8.39 15.08
N GLY A 395 -18.61 7.29 14.80
CA GLY A 395 -18.96 5.94 15.23
C GLY A 395 -17.93 4.91 14.82
N TYR A 396 -18.29 3.65 15.03
CA TYR A 396 -17.40 2.52 14.75
C TYR A 396 -18.13 1.43 13.97
N ARG A 397 -17.37 0.67 13.19
CA ARG A 397 -17.83 -0.55 12.54
C ARG A 397 -17.00 -1.72 13.03
N VAL A 398 -17.66 -2.73 13.58
CA VAL A 398 -17.05 -4.00 13.98
C VAL A 398 -17.06 -4.93 12.78
N TYR A 399 -15.97 -5.64 12.59
CA TYR A 399 -15.75 -6.63 11.54
C TYR A 399 -15.45 -7.99 12.14
N TRP A 400 -15.88 -9.07 11.49
CA TRP A 400 -15.44 -10.41 11.84
C TRP A 400 -15.43 -11.34 10.63
N ARG A 401 -14.56 -12.32 10.67
CA ARG A 401 -14.37 -13.33 9.63
C ARG A 401 -14.04 -14.67 10.27
N ASN A 402 -14.29 -15.76 9.56
CA ASN A 402 -13.80 -17.07 9.97
C ASN A 402 -12.26 -17.07 10.01
N THR A 403 -11.66 -17.86 10.90
CA THR A 403 -10.19 -17.92 11.07
C THR A 403 -9.46 -18.40 9.82
N TRP A 404 -10.13 -19.11 8.92
CA TRP A 404 -9.59 -19.58 7.62
C TRP A 404 -9.90 -18.65 6.44
N SER A 405 -10.68 -17.60 6.64
CA SER A 405 -10.97 -16.61 5.61
C SER A 405 -9.92 -15.50 5.61
N ASN A 406 -9.51 -15.04 4.43
CA ASN A 406 -8.52 -13.96 4.30
C ASN A 406 -9.14 -12.58 4.10
N ASP A 407 -10.48 -12.45 4.08
CA ASP A 407 -11.15 -11.16 4.01
C ASP A 407 -12.30 -11.07 5.03
N TRP A 408 -12.71 -9.84 5.36
CA TRP A 408 -13.81 -9.57 6.28
C TRP A 408 -15.14 -9.98 5.66
N GLU A 409 -15.79 -10.99 6.25
CA GLU A 409 -17.03 -11.56 5.73
C GLU A 409 -18.27 -10.85 6.26
N ARG A 410 -18.15 -10.28 7.46
CA ARG A 410 -19.27 -9.66 8.18
C ARG A 410 -18.86 -8.36 8.81
N SER A 411 -19.79 -7.42 8.87
CA SER A 411 -19.57 -6.18 9.60
C SER A 411 -20.89 -5.62 10.16
N GLN A 412 -20.77 -4.82 11.23
CA GLN A 412 -21.88 -4.12 11.83
C GLN A 412 -21.44 -2.73 12.27
N TYR A 413 -22.19 -1.69 11.87
CA TYR A 413 -22.03 -0.35 12.43
C TYR A 413 -22.67 -0.33 13.83
N VAL A 414 -21.91 0.13 14.82
CA VAL A 414 -22.30 0.05 16.25
C VAL A 414 -22.47 1.42 16.91
N GLY A 415 -22.42 2.51 16.13
CA GLY A 415 -22.56 3.87 16.65
C GLY A 415 -21.33 4.34 17.44
N SER A 416 -21.51 5.44 18.21
CA SER A 416 -20.43 6.07 18.98
C SER A 416 -20.22 5.39 20.33
N VAL A 417 -19.74 4.13 20.29
CA VAL A 417 -19.43 3.33 21.48
C VAL A 417 -17.98 2.86 21.43
N THR A 418 -17.38 2.58 22.57
CA THR A 418 -16.00 2.03 22.67
C THR A 418 -15.99 0.60 23.22
N ARG A 419 -17.16 -0.01 23.33
CA ARG A 419 -17.35 -1.40 23.72
C ARG A 419 -18.60 -1.95 23.01
N PHE A 420 -18.49 -3.17 22.50
CA PHE A 420 -19.61 -3.86 21.85
C PHE A 420 -19.53 -5.36 22.13
N GLN A 421 -20.71 -6.00 22.32
CA GLN A 421 -20.82 -7.44 22.51
C GLN A 421 -21.60 -8.05 21.36
N LEU A 422 -21.01 -9.05 20.72
CA LEU A 422 -21.65 -9.93 19.73
C LEU A 422 -22.13 -11.18 20.46
N PRO A 423 -23.44 -11.38 20.67
CA PRO A 423 -23.96 -12.55 21.35
C PRO A 423 -23.85 -13.81 20.46
N ASN A 424 -23.55 -14.93 21.06
CA ASN A 424 -23.44 -16.22 20.38
C ASN A 424 -22.40 -16.25 19.24
N VAL A 425 -21.32 -15.47 19.37
CA VAL A 425 -20.18 -15.44 18.45
C VAL A 425 -18.92 -15.74 19.24
N SER A 426 -18.38 -16.95 19.10
CA SER A 426 -17.19 -17.38 19.83
C SER A 426 -15.94 -16.67 19.35
N ILE A 427 -15.11 -16.19 20.28
CA ILE A 427 -13.80 -15.58 19.96
C ILE A 427 -12.77 -16.61 19.50
N ASP A 428 -13.04 -17.89 19.66
CA ASP A 428 -12.13 -18.97 19.24
C ASP A 428 -12.33 -19.33 17.75
N ASP A 429 -13.51 -19.04 17.18
CA ASP A 429 -13.86 -19.42 15.80
C ASP A 429 -13.65 -18.28 14.79
N TYR A 430 -13.56 -17.05 15.26
CA TYR A 430 -13.53 -15.86 14.42
C TYR A 430 -12.35 -14.95 14.75
N VAL A 431 -11.88 -14.23 13.73
CA VAL A 431 -11.04 -13.06 13.89
C VAL A 431 -11.91 -11.82 13.88
N PHE A 432 -11.66 -10.90 14.79
CA PHE A 432 -12.41 -9.66 14.96
C PHE A 432 -11.54 -8.44 14.67
N GLY A 433 -12.18 -7.35 14.25
CA GLY A 433 -11.54 -6.07 14.08
C GLY A 433 -12.53 -4.92 14.24
N VAL A 434 -12.03 -3.71 14.36
CA VAL A 434 -12.82 -2.49 14.45
C VAL A 434 -12.21 -1.38 13.60
N ALA A 435 -13.06 -0.63 12.91
CA ALA A 435 -12.69 0.60 12.20
C ALA A 435 -13.45 1.79 12.78
N ALA A 436 -12.82 2.95 12.83
CA ALA A 436 -13.46 4.22 13.13
C ALA A 436 -14.10 4.79 11.86
N VAL A 437 -15.28 5.39 12.00
CA VAL A 437 -16.08 5.96 10.90
C VAL A 437 -16.33 7.42 11.20
N ASN A 438 -16.06 8.34 10.29
CA ASN A 438 -16.40 9.75 10.45
C ASN A 438 -17.85 10.06 10.06
N ALA A 439 -18.27 11.31 10.19
CA ALA A 439 -19.63 11.74 9.86
C ALA A 439 -19.98 11.58 8.37
N ASP A 440 -19.00 11.61 7.48
CA ASP A 440 -19.17 11.44 6.03
C ASP A 440 -19.15 9.95 5.60
N GLY A 441 -18.92 9.02 6.54
CA GLY A 441 -18.90 7.58 6.27
C GLY A 441 -17.53 7.02 5.86
N HIS A 442 -16.45 7.82 5.87
CA HIS A 442 -15.11 7.33 5.62
C HIS A 442 -14.60 6.50 6.80
N GLU A 443 -14.06 5.32 6.50
CA GLU A 443 -13.58 4.36 7.48
C GLU A 443 -12.06 4.33 7.55
N SER A 444 -11.54 4.20 8.76
CA SER A 444 -10.12 3.91 9.00
C SER A 444 -9.72 2.51 8.53
N LEU A 445 -8.44 2.18 8.58
CA LEU A 445 -8.01 0.78 8.55
C LEU A 445 -8.67 0.02 9.71
N VAL A 446 -8.94 -1.27 9.47
CA VAL A 446 -9.46 -2.16 10.51
C VAL A 446 -8.32 -2.60 11.42
N SER A 447 -8.42 -2.29 12.71
CA SER A 447 -7.52 -2.83 13.74
C SER A 447 -8.02 -4.19 14.17
N ALA A 448 -7.24 -5.24 13.89
CA ALA A 448 -7.58 -6.62 14.26
C ALA A 448 -7.18 -6.93 15.71
N TYR A 449 -8.00 -7.73 16.40
CA TYR A 449 -7.68 -8.31 17.72
C TYR A 449 -6.83 -9.56 17.52
N VAL A 450 -5.52 -9.42 17.63
CA VAL A 450 -4.56 -10.50 17.39
C VAL A 450 -3.99 -10.99 18.71
N SER A 451 -4.06 -12.29 18.94
CA SER A 451 -3.41 -12.89 20.12
C SER A 451 -1.89 -12.75 20.01
N PRO A 452 -1.23 -12.27 21.07
CA PRO A 452 0.23 -12.21 21.07
C PRO A 452 0.82 -13.61 20.96
N THR A 453 1.93 -13.74 20.25
CA THR A 453 2.66 -15.02 20.14
C THR A 453 3.10 -15.46 21.53
N ARG A 454 2.67 -16.62 21.97
CA ARG A 454 3.14 -17.23 23.24
C ARG A 454 4.60 -17.65 23.06
N ARG A 455 5.49 -17.02 23.79
CA ARG A 455 6.86 -17.57 23.97
C ARG A 455 6.77 -18.65 25.03
N MET A 456 7.08 -19.88 24.67
CA MET A 456 7.26 -20.97 25.64
C MET A 456 8.53 -20.67 26.44
N GLN A 457 8.42 -20.69 27.77
CA GLN A 457 9.60 -20.62 28.62
C GLN A 457 10.32 -21.99 28.60
N GLU A 458 11.62 -21.95 28.42
CA GLU A 458 12.43 -23.19 28.60
C GLU A 458 12.30 -23.70 30.03
N VAL A 459 11.92 -24.95 30.17
CA VAL A 459 11.90 -25.62 31.47
C VAL A 459 13.32 -26.08 31.78
N GLN A 460 13.93 -25.50 32.79
CA GLN A 460 15.21 -26.00 33.28
C GLN A 460 15.02 -27.36 33.97
N VAL A 461 15.51 -28.43 33.38
CA VAL A 461 15.55 -29.74 33.97
C VAL A 461 16.87 -29.86 34.75
N LYS A 462 16.80 -30.08 36.05
CA LYS A 462 17.99 -30.46 36.82
C LYS A 462 18.50 -31.82 36.29
N LYS A 463 19.77 -31.84 35.86
CA LYS A 463 20.49 -33.08 35.54
C LYS A 463 20.78 -33.90 36.80
#